data_0a1fa54fd80de9c3bc43e32fad02623d
#
_entry.id   0a1fa54fd80de9c3bc43e32fad02623d
#
_cell.length_a   1.000
_cell.length_b   1.000
_cell.length_c   1.000
_cell.angle_alpha   90.00
_cell.angle_beta   90.00
_cell.angle_gamma   90.00
#
_symmetry.space_group_name_H-M   'P 1'
#
loop_
_entity.id
_entity.type
_entity.pdbx_description
1 polymer ?
#
loop_
_entity_poly.entity_id
_entity_poly.type
_entity_poly.pdbx_seq_one_letter_code
_entity_poly.pdbx_strand_id
1 'polypeptide(L)'
;MAHLTALMRHAAPQGRKTHMISLENLLLFVPMAALLVMLPGPDFALIAKISLLNGRPQGQAAACGVALGISVHTTAAMLGISAIIAQSVLWFSILKYVGAAYLIWLGIQALRHGRQASAAVVKVAPQADDLKEHAPAHGFMKKPAAAPHLTGRQWWSFFRQGFLTNALNPKAVIIFLTFLPQFMNPHAPLGPQFLELGGILSALCLLWYVPLAYMLGRVRHIFESSRFQLWLQRFTGFIFIAFGLKLAAAQSR
;
A
#
# COMPACT_ATOMS: atom_id res chain seq x y z
N MET A 1 12.78 27.48 -54.70
CA MET A 1 11.86 26.43 -54.21
C MET A 1 12.54 25.32 -53.38
N ALA A 2 13.81 25.00 -53.57
CA ALA A 2 14.51 23.95 -52.81
C ALA A 2 14.75 24.28 -51.30
N HIS A 3 14.82 25.55 -50.91
CA HIS A 3 15.09 25.97 -49.53
C HIS A 3 13.87 25.81 -48.60
N LEU A 4 12.63 25.89 -49.12
CA LEU A 4 11.40 25.72 -48.33
C LEU A 4 11.12 24.25 -48.01
N THR A 5 11.55 23.33 -48.89
CA THR A 5 11.39 21.89 -48.67
C THR A 5 12.37 21.33 -47.63
N ALA A 6 13.53 21.98 -47.45
CA ALA A 6 14.50 21.60 -46.39
C ALA A 6 14.06 22.03 -44.99
N LEU A 7 13.38 23.19 -44.87
CA LEU A 7 12.83 23.69 -43.60
C LEU A 7 11.63 22.88 -43.12
N MET A 8 10.84 22.30 -44.02
CA MET A 8 9.69 21.44 -43.62
C MET A 8 10.11 20.03 -43.18
N ARG A 9 11.31 19.57 -43.53
CA ARG A 9 11.80 18.26 -43.06
C ARG A 9 12.30 18.25 -41.63
N HIS A 10 12.59 19.40 -41.02
CA HIS A 10 13.01 19.50 -39.62
C HIS A 10 11.84 19.71 -38.64
N ALA A 11 10.62 19.84 -39.11
CA ALA A 11 9.41 20.02 -38.31
C ALA A 11 8.56 18.75 -38.19
N ALA A 12 9.11 17.55 -38.49
CA ALA A 12 8.45 16.33 -38.07
C ALA A 12 8.57 16.23 -36.53
N PRO A 13 7.45 16.26 -35.80
CA PRO A 13 7.51 16.00 -34.37
C PRO A 13 8.06 14.58 -34.25
N GLN A 14 9.31 14.45 -33.79
CA GLN A 14 9.80 13.17 -33.31
C GLN A 14 8.74 12.68 -32.32
N GLY A 15 8.04 11.62 -32.67
CA GLY A 15 7.04 10.96 -31.84
C GLY A 15 7.72 10.48 -30.55
N ARG A 16 8.01 11.43 -29.68
CA ARG A 16 8.36 11.17 -28.29
C ARG A 16 7.14 10.47 -27.76
N LYS A 17 7.19 9.11 -27.72
CA LYS A 17 6.25 8.32 -26.93
C LYS A 17 6.30 8.96 -25.55
N THR A 18 5.36 9.80 -25.24
CA THR A 18 5.20 10.38 -23.90
C THR A 18 4.84 9.20 -23.02
N HIS A 19 5.88 8.50 -22.53
CA HIS A 19 5.67 7.48 -21.51
C HIS A 19 4.89 8.15 -20.39
N MET A 20 3.71 7.66 -20.08
CA MET A 20 2.84 8.22 -19.05
C MET A 20 3.62 8.28 -17.74
N ILE A 21 4.26 7.18 -17.35
CA ILE A 21 5.17 7.11 -16.20
C ILE A 21 6.52 6.62 -16.73
N SER A 22 7.61 7.27 -16.30
CA SER A 22 8.94 6.82 -16.71
C SER A 22 9.31 5.49 -16.03
N LEU A 23 10.10 4.66 -16.73
CA LEU A 23 10.59 3.41 -16.15
C LEU A 23 11.37 3.65 -14.85
N GLU A 24 12.13 4.74 -14.78
CA GLU A 24 12.85 5.16 -13.57
C GLU A 24 11.90 5.39 -12.40
N ASN A 25 10.79 6.09 -12.64
CA ASN A 25 9.77 6.33 -11.63
C ASN A 25 9.11 5.02 -11.16
N LEU A 26 8.83 4.08 -12.08
CA LEU A 26 8.28 2.77 -11.73
C LEU A 26 9.27 1.93 -10.91
N LEU A 27 10.56 1.93 -11.28
CA LEU A 27 11.61 1.22 -10.56
C LEU A 27 11.81 1.77 -9.13
N LEU A 28 11.51 3.04 -8.90
CA LEU A 28 11.50 3.64 -7.56
C LEU A 28 10.17 3.39 -6.83
N PHE A 29 9.05 3.50 -7.54
CA PHE A 29 7.72 3.34 -6.97
C PHE A 29 7.48 1.94 -6.40
N VAL A 30 7.77 0.90 -7.18
CA VAL A 30 7.45 -0.49 -6.81
C VAL A 30 8.09 -0.91 -5.48
N PRO A 31 9.41 -0.77 -5.26
CA PRO A 31 10.00 -1.15 -3.97
C PRO A 31 9.50 -0.28 -2.81
N MET A 32 9.27 1.02 -3.01
CA MET A 32 8.77 1.89 -1.97
C MET A 32 7.31 1.58 -1.62
N ALA A 33 6.47 1.32 -2.62
CA ALA A 33 5.10 0.88 -2.43
C ALA A 33 5.04 -0.49 -1.71
N ALA A 34 5.92 -1.43 -2.07
CA ALA A 34 6.04 -2.71 -1.38
C ALA A 34 6.37 -2.52 0.11
N LEU A 35 7.33 -1.66 0.45
CA LEU A 35 7.66 -1.34 1.84
C LEU A 35 6.47 -0.72 2.59
N LEU A 36 5.71 0.18 1.93
CA LEU A 36 4.48 0.76 2.51
C LEU A 36 3.42 -0.29 2.83
N VAL A 37 3.23 -1.26 1.93
CA VAL A 37 2.31 -2.38 2.11
C VAL A 37 2.77 -3.32 3.24
N MET A 38 4.08 -3.58 3.32
CA MET A 38 4.69 -4.45 4.34
C MET A 38 4.66 -3.85 5.74
N LEU A 39 4.59 -2.52 5.85
CA LEU A 39 4.53 -1.85 7.16
C LEU A 39 3.31 -2.30 7.96
N PRO A 40 3.53 -2.76 9.21
CA PRO A 40 2.43 -3.10 10.11
C PRO A 40 1.44 -1.94 10.25
N GLY A 41 0.16 -2.23 10.02
CA GLY A 41 -0.92 -1.26 10.08
C GLY A 41 -2.27 -1.95 10.23
N PRO A 42 -3.39 -1.19 10.11
CA PRO A 42 -4.74 -1.73 10.27
C PRO A 42 -5.04 -2.93 9.36
N ASP A 43 -4.62 -2.86 8.09
CA ASP A 43 -4.84 -3.92 7.10
C ASP A 43 -4.09 -5.21 7.50
N PHE A 44 -2.81 -5.08 7.88
CA PHE A 44 -2.01 -6.20 8.38
C PHE A 44 -2.64 -6.82 9.63
N ALA A 45 -3.02 -5.99 10.61
CA ALA A 45 -3.60 -6.44 11.86
C ALA A 45 -4.93 -7.19 11.65
N LEU A 46 -5.79 -6.68 10.77
CA LEU A 46 -7.05 -7.34 10.41
C LEU A 46 -6.80 -8.71 9.78
N ILE A 47 -5.95 -8.77 8.74
CA ILE A 47 -5.67 -10.02 8.02
C ILE A 47 -5.02 -11.04 8.95
N ALA A 48 -4.09 -10.60 9.81
CA ALA A 48 -3.47 -11.46 10.80
C ALA A 48 -4.50 -12.03 11.78
N LYS A 49 -5.36 -11.17 12.35
CA LYS A 49 -6.44 -11.57 13.25
C LYS A 49 -7.38 -12.59 12.60
N ILE A 50 -7.89 -12.29 11.41
CA ILE A 50 -8.82 -13.16 10.70
C ILE A 50 -8.16 -14.51 10.37
N SER A 51 -6.93 -14.49 9.87
CA SER A 51 -6.22 -15.73 9.50
C SER A 51 -5.96 -16.64 10.69
N LEU A 52 -5.66 -16.07 11.85
CA LEU A 52 -5.37 -16.81 13.08
C LEU A 52 -6.63 -17.36 13.76
N LEU A 53 -7.70 -16.56 13.81
CA LEU A 53 -8.93 -16.93 14.51
C LEU A 53 -9.89 -17.74 13.64
N ASN A 54 -10.03 -17.38 12.37
CA ASN A 54 -11.05 -17.93 11.48
C ASN A 54 -10.45 -18.89 10.45
N GLY A 55 -9.16 -18.76 10.13
CA GLY A 55 -8.44 -19.60 9.20
C GLY A 55 -7.94 -18.88 7.95
N ARG A 56 -7.13 -19.60 7.16
CA ARG A 56 -6.43 -19.07 5.98
C ARG A 56 -7.38 -18.55 4.89
N PRO A 57 -8.43 -19.30 4.47
CA PRO A 57 -9.30 -18.83 3.40
C PRO A 57 -10.03 -17.53 3.75
N GLN A 58 -10.37 -17.35 5.04
CA GLN A 58 -11.01 -16.15 5.55
C GLN A 58 -10.07 -14.94 5.51
N GLY A 59 -8.80 -15.15 5.90
CA GLY A 59 -7.76 -14.14 5.78
C GLY A 59 -7.49 -13.73 4.33
N GLN A 60 -7.50 -14.70 3.41
CA GLN A 60 -7.35 -14.42 1.96
C GLN A 60 -8.54 -13.63 1.40
N ALA A 61 -9.77 -13.95 1.83
CA ALA A 61 -10.94 -13.16 1.46
C ALA A 61 -10.81 -11.69 1.92
N ALA A 62 -10.36 -11.48 3.16
CA ALA A 62 -10.08 -10.14 3.68
C ALA A 62 -8.95 -9.44 2.89
N ALA A 63 -7.89 -10.15 2.51
CA ALA A 63 -6.81 -9.62 1.68
C ALA A 63 -7.31 -9.14 0.30
N CYS A 64 -8.20 -9.91 -0.34
CA CYS A 64 -8.87 -9.48 -1.57
C CYS A 64 -9.72 -8.21 -1.36
N GLY A 65 -10.39 -8.12 -0.21
CA GLY A 65 -11.14 -6.93 0.17
C GLY A 65 -10.25 -5.70 0.32
N VAL A 66 -9.12 -5.82 1.03
CA VAL A 66 -8.11 -4.76 1.18
C VAL A 66 -7.61 -4.28 -0.19
N ALA A 67 -7.26 -5.20 -1.08
CA ALA A 67 -6.78 -4.86 -2.41
C ALA A 67 -7.83 -4.11 -3.24
N LEU A 68 -9.11 -4.47 -3.12
CA LEU A 68 -10.18 -3.71 -3.77
C LEU A 68 -10.41 -2.34 -3.08
N GLY A 69 -10.20 -2.23 -1.76
CA GLY A 69 -10.29 -0.96 -1.04
C GLY A 69 -9.36 0.11 -1.61
N ILE A 70 -8.22 -0.29 -2.16
CA ILE A 70 -7.28 0.60 -2.86
C ILE A 70 -7.94 1.32 -4.04
N SER A 71 -8.87 0.67 -4.76
CA SER A 71 -9.56 1.29 -5.89
C SER A 71 -10.39 2.51 -5.48
N VAL A 72 -10.92 2.54 -4.26
CA VAL A 72 -11.63 3.70 -3.71
C VAL A 72 -10.70 4.89 -3.62
N HIS A 73 -9.51 4.69 -3.05
CA HIS A 73 -8.51 5.75 -2.93
C HIS A 73 -7.95 6.17 -4.30
N THR A 74 -7.74 5.21 -5.21
CA THR A 74 -7.32 5.48 -6.59
C THR A 74 -8.33 6.38 -7.29
N THR A 75 -9.62 6.04 -7.21
CA THR A 75 -10.69 6.82 -7.84
C THR A 75 -10.83 8.19 -7.20
N ALA A 76 -10.82 8.27 -5.87
CA ALA A 76 -10.91 9.53 -5.15
C ALA A 76 -9.72 10.46 -5.46
N ALA A 77 -8.51 9.91 -5.49
CA ALA A 77 -7.30 10.67 -5.84
C ALA A 77 -7.33 11.12 -7.33
N MET A 78 -7.74 10.22 -8.23
CA MET A 78 -7.90 10.55 -9.65
C MET A 78 -8.86 11.73 -9.86
N LEU A 79 -10.02 11.73 -9.21
CA LEU A 79 -11.01 12.79 -9.34
C LEU A 79 -10.56 14.08 -8.62
N GLY A 80 -10.04 13.97 -7.40
CA GLY A 80 -9.66 15.11 -6.58
C GLY A 80 -8.37 15.77 -7.04
N ILE A 81 -7.30 15.00 -7.21
CA ILE A 81 -5.98 15.54 -7.57
C ILE A 81 -5.94 16.00 -9.03
N SER A 82 -6.60 15.29 -9.94
CA SER A 82 -6.67 15.72 -11.34
C SER A 82 -7.33 17.10 -11.47
N ALA A 83 -8.36 17.39 -10.68
CA ALA A 83 -9.00 18.70 -10.66
C ALA A 83 -8.07 19.78 -10.09
N ILE A 84 -7.28 19.46 -9.06
CA ILE A 84 -6.34 20.42 -8.43
C ILE A 84 -5.18 20.73 -9.38
N ILE A 85 -4.56 19.71 -9.99
CA ILE A 85 -3.39 19.91 -10.87
C ILE A 85 -3.79 20.62 -12.17
N ALA A 86 -5.00 20.37 -12.70
CA ALA A 86 -5.49 21.07 -13.88
C ALA A 86 -5.63 22.58 -13.67
N GLN A 87 -5.69 23.05 -12.43
CA GLN A 87 -5.91 24.47 -12.11
C GLN A 87 -4.62 25.25 -11.86
N SER A 88 -3.52 24.64 -11.40
CA SER A 88 -2.32 25.38 -11.07
C SER A 88 -1.09 24.50 -10.80
N VAL A 89 0.04 24.88 -11.40
CA VAL A 89 1.37 24.32 -11.10
C VAL A 89 1.77 24.55 -9.63
N LEU A 90 1.27 25.63 -9.02
CA LEU A 90 1.52 25.94 -7.62
C LEU A 90 0.95 24.85 -6.69
N TRP A 91 -0.27 24.40 -6.94
CA TRP A 91 -0.91 23.35 -6.14
C TRP A 91 -0.16 22.01 -6.23
N PHE A 92 0.38 21.68 -7.41
CA PHE A 92 1.24 20.49 -7.55
C PHE A 92 2.51 20.61 -6.70
N SER A 93 3.14 21.79 -6.69
CA SER A 93 4.33 22.04 -5.88
C SER A 93 4.03 21.92 -4.37
N ILE A 94 2.90 22.49 -3.92
CA ILE A 94 2.46 22.37 -2.52
C ILE A 94 2.26 20.88 -2.17
N LEU A 95 1.55 20.13 -3.00
CA LEU A 95 1.29 18.69 -2.78
C LEU A 95 2.61 17.89 -2.71
N LYS A 96 3.59 18.24 -3.55
CA LYS A 96 4.93 17.64 -3.53
C LYS A 96 5.63 17.86 -2.18
N TYR A 97 5.68 19.10 -1.68
CA TYR A 97 6.35 19.40 -0.41
C TYR A 97 5.61 18.79 0.80
N VAL A 98 4.27 18.82 0.79
CA VAL A 98 3.45 18.13 1.79
C VAL A 98 3.74 16.61 1.78
N GLY A 99 3.84 16.01 0.58
CA GLY A 99 4.21 14.61 0.43
C GLY A 99 5.60 14.29 0.95
N ALA A 100 6.59 15.12 0.63
CA ALA A 100 7.95 14.99 1.13
C ALA A 100 8.00 15.06 2.68
N ALA A 101 7.35 16.05 3.27
CA ALA A 101 7.26 16.21 4.72
C ALA A 101 6.56 15.01 5.37
N TYR A 102 5.50 14.49 4.76
CA TYR A 102 4.80 13.31 5.24
C TYR A 102 5.66 12.04 5.18
N LEU A 103 6.42 11.83 4.11
CA LEU A 103 7.33 10.69 4.00
C LEU A 103 8.45 10.76 5.06
N ILE A 104 9.02 11.95 5.30
CA ILE A 104 10.00 12.17 6.36
C ILE A 104 9.36 11.88 7.73
N TRP A 105 8.16 12.35 7.98
CA TRP A 105 7.43 12.10 9.22
C TRP A 105 7.15 10.60 9.42
N LEU A 106 6.68 9.89 8.38
CA LEU A 106 6.48 8.44 8.43
C LEU A 106 7.80 7.70 8.72
N GLY A 107 8.89 8.13 8.10
CA GLY A 107 10.20 7.59 8.33
C GLY A 107 10.67 7.77 9.78
N ILE A 108 10.52 8.98 10.32
CA ILE A 108 10.82 9.28 11.72
C ILE A 108 9.92 8.47 12.68
N GLN A 109 8.63 8.37 12.36
CA GLN A 109 7.70 7.58 13.15
C GLN A 109 8.09 6.09 13.16
N ALA A 110 8.45 5.54 12.01
CA ALA A 110 8.95 4.16 11.92
C ALA A 110 10.21 3.93 12.78
N LEU A 111 11.12 4.91 12.82
CA LEU A 111 12.32 4.84 13.65
C LEU A 111 12.02 4.95 15.14
N ARG A 112 11.10 5.83 15.56
CA ARG A 112 10.78 6.12 16.96
C ARG A 112 9.86 5.07 17.60
N HIS A 113 8.83 4.62 16.91
CA HIS A 113 7.78 3.79 17.47
C HIS A 113 7.91 2.31 17.14
N GLY A 114 9.05 1.89 16.59
CA GLY A 114 9.33 0.50 16.25
C GLY A 114 9.05 -0.50 17.36
N ARG A 115 9.21 -0.12 18.62
CA ARG A 115 8.88 -0.97 19.77
C ARG A 115 7.37 -1.00 20.09
N GLN A 116 6.65 0.11 19.89
CA GLN A 116 5.22 0.21 20.24
C GLN A 116 4.32 -0.43 19.20
N ALA A 117 4.64 -0.32 17.91
CA ALA A 117 3.92 -1.00 16.83
C ALA A 117 4.07 -2.53 16.94
N SER A 118 5.24 -3.01 17.39
CA SER A 118 5.49 -4.42 17.74
C SER A 118 4.53 -4.90 18.83
N ALA A 119 4.37 -4.10 19.90
CA ALA A 119 3.48 -4.42 21.01
C ALA A 119 2.00 -4.39 20.60
N ALA A 120 1.60 -3.52 19.67
CA ALA A 120 0.22 -3.44 19.17
C ALA A 120 -0.14 -4.65 18.30
N VAL A 121 0.79 -5.15 17.46
CA VAL A 121 0.58 -6.37 16.68
C VAL A 121 0.51 -7.59 17.58
N VAL A 122 1.34 -7.65 18.62
CA VAL A 122 1.31 -8.74 19.62
C VAL A 122 0.02 -8.72 20.44
N LYS A 123 -0.53 -7.54 20.78
CA LYS A 123 -1.81 -7.40 21.49
C LYS A 123 -3.03 -7.78 20.64
N VAL A 124 -2.92 -7.70 19.31
CA VAL A 124 -4.00 -8.14 18.38
C VAL A 124 -3.93 -9.64 18.14
N ALA A 125 -2.76 -10.28 18.34
CA ALA A 125 -2.68 -11.73 18.38
C ALA A 125 -3.43 -12.22 19.64
N PRO A 126 -4.42 -13.14 19.51
CA PRO A 126 -5.13 -13.68 20.67
C PRO A 126 -4.11 -14.24 21.64
N GLN A 127 -4.16 -13.77 22.88
CA GLN A 127 -3.39 -14.40 23.95
C GLN A 127 -3.90 -15.82 24.12
N ALA A 128 -3.04 -16.72 24.56
CA ALA A 128 -3.40 -18.13 24.77
C ALA A 128 -4.63 -18.28 25.70
N ASP A 129 -4.88 -17.28 26.54
CA ASP A 129 -6.05 -17.21 27.45
C ASP A 129 -7.34 -16.84 26.74
N ASP A 130 -7.30 -15.93 25.72
CA ASP A 130 -8.46 -15.59 24.88
C ASP A 130 -8.93 -16.81 24.05
N LEU A 131 -8.00 -17.69 23.70
CA LEU A 131 -8.31 -18.95 23.00
C LEU A 131 -8.98 -19.98 23.92
N LYS A 132 -8.79 -19.89 25.24
CA LYS A 132 -9.45 -20.76 26.23
C LYS A 132 -10.86 -20.31 26.57
N GLU A 133 -11.08 -19.00 26.64
CA GLU A 133 -12.38 -18.42 27.02
C GLU A 133 -13.47 -18.57 25.93
N HIS A 134 -13.04 -18.69 24.65
CA HIS A 134 -13.95 -18.91 23.50
C HIS A 134 -13.92 -20.35 22.97
N ALA A 135 -13.24 -21.26 23.67
CA ALA A 135 -13.35 -22.69 23.37
C ALA A 135 -14.68 -23.23 23.92
N PRO A 136 -15.56 -23.83 23.09
CA PRO A 136 -16.73 -24.52 23.61
C PRO A 136 -16.26 -25.62 24.57
N ALA A 137 -16.88 -25.67 25.76
CA ALA A 137 -16.54 -26.56 26.89
C ALA A 137 -16.77 -28.04 26.59
N HIS A 138 -16.21 -28.58 25.54
CA HIS A 138 -16.12 -30.02 25.31
C HIS A 138 -14.76 -30.38 24.73
N GLY A 139 -14.03 -31.12 25.55
CA GLY A 139 -12.68 -31.57 25.34
C GLY A 139 -12.45 -32.31 24.01
N PHE A 140 -11.20 -32.48 23.77
CA PHE A 140 -10.42 -33.05 22.66
C PHE A 140 -9.80 -32.03 21.77
N MET A 141 -8.46 -31.98 21.82
CA MET A 141 -7.63 -31.46 20.72
C MET A 141 -8.09 -32.15 19.43
N LYS A 142 -9.08 -31.60 18.75
CA LYS A 142 -9.41 -31.99 17.40
C LYS A 142 -8.26 -31.54 16.52
N LYS A 143 -7.49 -32.50 15.99
CA LYS A 143 -6.70 -32.39 14.77
C LYS A 143 -7.40 -31.41 13.85
N PRO A 144 -6.71 -30.44 13.21
CA PRO A 144 -7.39 -29.47 12.36
C PRO A 144 -8.23 -30.23 11.35
N ALA A 145 -9.54 -30.19 11.53
CA ALA A 145 -10.49 -30.70 10.56
C ALA A 145 -10.17 -30.06 9.23
N ALA A 146 -10.26 -30.82 8.14
CA ALA A 146 -10.12 -30.32 6.79
C ALA A 146 -10.82 -28.96 6.69
N ALA A 147 -10.08 -27.92 6.21
CA ALA A 147 -10.53 -26.55 6.25
C ALA A 147 -11.99 -26.47 5.79
N PRO A 148 -12.92 -26.03 6.64
CA PRO A 148 -14.32 -25.99 6.27
C PRO A 148 -14.43 -25.13 5.00
N HIS A 149 -15.08 -25.67 3.97
CA HIS A 149 -15.34 -24.93 2.74
C HIS A 149 -16.03 -23.63 3.11
N LEU A 150 -15.39 -22.49 2.81
CA LEU A 150 -15.99 -21.18 3.00
C LEU A 150 -17.30 -21.10 2.19
N THR A 151 -18.39 -20.85 2.88
CA THR A 151 -19.64 -20.53 2.18
C THR A 151 -19.48 -19.14 1.52
N GLY A 152 -20.11 -18.91 0.38
CA GLY A 152 -20.05 -17.62 -0.31
C GLY A 152 -20.43 -16.45 0.60
N ARG A 153 -21.38 -16.67 1.53
CA ARG A 153 -21.79 -15.65 2.53
C ARG A 153 -20.67 -15.31 3.52
N GLN A 154 -19.93 -16.31 3.98
CA GLN A 154 -18.79 -16.09 4.88
C GLN A 154 -17.65 -15.41 4.16
N TRP A 155 -17.32 -15.83 2.93
CA TRP A 155 -16.32 -15.19 2.10
C TRP A 155 -16.61 -13.71 1.92
N TRP A 156 -17.83 -13.38 1.56
CA TRP A 156 -18.30 -11.99 1.40
C TRP A 156 -18.20 -11.17 2.68
N SER A 157 -18.48 -11.77 3.84
CA SER A 157 -18.34 -11.09 5.13
C SER A 157 -16.90 -10.66 5.41
N PHE A 158 -15.92 -11.55 5.23
CA PHE A 158 -14.52 -11.24 5.45
C PHE A 158 -13.95 -10.31 4.39
N PHE A 159 -14.36 -10.48 3.14
CA PHE A 159 -14.02 -9.56 2.06
C PHE A 159 -14.48 -8.12 2.38
N ARG A 160 -15.72 -7.94 2.80
CA ARG A 160 -16.23 -6.62 3.21
C ARG A 160 -15.45 -6.03 4.38
N GLN A 161 -15.05 -6.82 5.35
CA GLN A 161 -14.21 -6.35 6.45
C GLN A 161 -12.89 -5.80 5.94
N GLY A 162 -12.20 -6.53 5.06
CA GLY A 162 -10.98 -6.07 4.42
C GLY A 162 -11.19 -4.79 3.61
N PHE A 163 -12.21 -4.78 2.76
CA PHE A 163 -12.56 -3.63 1.94
C PHE A 163 -12.81 -2.37 2.77
N LEU A 164 -13.68 -2.44 3.77
CA LEU A 164 -14.01 -1.30 4.62
C LEU A 164 -12.81 -0.83 5.45
N THR A 165 -12.00 -1.76 5.96
CA THR A 165 -10.81 -1.40 6.72
C THR A 165 -9.84 -0.60 5.88
N ASN A 166 -9.60 -0.99 4.63
CA ASN A 166 -8.72 -0.23 3.74
C ASN A 166 -9.41 1.05 3.23
N ALA A 167 -10.63 0.97 2.72
CA ALA A 167 -11.34 2.12 2.16
C ALA A 167 -11.53 3.28 3.16
N LEU A 168 -11.62 2.96 4.46
CA LEU A 168 -11.73 3.96 5.54
C LEU A 168 -10.38 4.25 6.22
N ASN A 169 -9.28 3.71 5.70
CA ASN A 169 -7.96 3.85 6.31
C ASN A 169 -7.38 5.24 6.05
N PRO A 170 -7.23 6.11 7.07
CA PRO A 170 -6.69 7.45 6.87
C PRO A 170 -5.23 7.43 6.39
N LYS A 171 -4.46 6.39 6.73
CA LYS A 171 -3.10 6.20 6.22
C LYS A 171 -3.12 6.04 4.70
N ALA A 172 -4.06 5.25 4.16
CA ALA A 172 -4.18 5.05 2.72
C ALA A 172 -4.56 6.36 2.01
N VAL A 173 -5.51 7.12 2.54
CA VAL A 173 -5.88 8.44 2.00
C VAL A 173 -4.66 9.33 1.83
N ILE A 174 -3.86 9.47 2.89
CA ILE A 174 -2.68 10.35 2.87
C ILE A 174 -1.63 9.82 1.87
N ILE A 175 -1.40 8.51 1.81
CA ILE A 175 -0.49 7.90 0.84
C ILE A 175 -0.93 8.23 -0.59
N PHE A 176 -2.21 8.09 -0.90
CA PHE A 176 -2.72 8.37 -2.23
C PHE A 176 -2.62 9.86 -2.61
N LEU A 177 -2.87 10.75 -1.66
CA LEU A 177 -2.79 12.18 -1.90
C LEU A 177 -1.34 12.69 -2.01
N THR A 178 -0.39 12.08 -1.30
CA THR A 178 0.95 12.64 -1.16
C THR A 178 2.03 11.80 -1.85
N PHE A 179 1.92 10.47 -1.84
CA PHE A 179 2.94 9.57 -2.36
C PHE A 179 2.79 9.29 -3.86
N LEU A 180 1.59 8.94 -4.35
CA LEU A 180 1.39 8.62 -5.75
C LEU A 180 1.78 9.75 -6.71
N PRO A 181 1.37 11.02 -6.49
CA PRO A 181 1.69 12.11 -7.41
C PRO A 181 3.19 12.32 -7.64
N GLN A 182 4.03 11.86 -6.73
CA GLN A 182 5.49 12.01 -6.83
C GLN A 182 6.11 11.20 -7.98
N PHE A 183 5.41 10.18 -8.44
CA PHE A 183 5.87 9.29 -9.51
C PHE A 183 5.18 9.56 -10.85
N MET A 184 4.29 10.54 -10.87
CA MET A 184 3.49 10.87 -12.04
C MET A 184 4.18 11.95 -12.89
N ASN A 185 3.89 11.92 -14.18
CA ASN A 185 4.27 12.98 -15.11
C ASN A 185 3.13 14.02 -15.18
N PRO A 186 3.35 15.27 -14.69
CA PRO A 186 2.30 16.29 -14.70
C PRO A 186 1.91 16.77 -16.11
N HIS A 187 2.77 16.50 -17.11
CA HIS A 187 2.54 16.89 -18.51
C HIS A 187 1.79 15.81 -19.32
N ALA A 188 1.45 14.68 -18.71
CA ALA A 188 0.68 13.59 -19.32
C ALA A 188 -0.68 13.44 -18.62
N PRO A 189 -1.67 12.77 -19.27
CA PRO A 189 -2.96 12.53 -18.65
C PRO A 189 -2.84 11.82 -17.29
N LEU A 190 -3.39 12.40 -16.23
CA LEU A 190 -3.24 11.92 -14.85
C LEU A 190 -4.07 10.68 -14.56
N GLY A 191 -5.29 10.60 -15.12
CA GLY A 191 -6.21 9.50 -14.86
C GLY A 191 -5.61 8.11 -15.12
N PRO A 192 -5.07 7.83 -16.32
CA PRO A 192 -4.39 6.56 -16.60
C PRO A 192 -3.21 6.28 -15.66
N GLN A 193 -2.46 7.30 -15.24
CA GLN A 193 -1.34 7.14 -14.31
C GLN A 193 -1.82 6.75 -12.91
N PHE A 194 -2.93 7.33 -12.42
CA PHE A 194 -3.55 6.90 -11.16
C PHE A 194 -4.01 5.45 -11.23
N LEU A 195 -4.61 5.04 -12.33
CA LEU A 195 -5.04 3.64 -12.52
C LEU A 195 -3.86 2.69 -12.58
N GLU A 196 -2.77 3.06 -13.24
CA GLU A 196 -1.55 2.25 -13.32
C GLU A 196 -0.89 2.09 -11.94
N LEU A 197 -0.61 3.19 -11.23
CA LEU A 197 0.02 3.15 -9.91
C LEU A 197 -0.89 2.51 -8.85
N GLY A 198 -2.17 2.80 -8.87
CA GLY A 198 -3.17 2.19 -7.99
C GLY A 198 -3.33 0.69 -8.25
N GLY A 199 -3.30 0.29 -9.52
CA GLY A 199 -3.32 -1.12 -9.93
C GLY A 199 -2.09 -1.88 -9.45
N ILE A 200 -0.89 -1.28 -9.60
CA ILE A 200 0.36 -1.85 -9.08
C ILE A 200 0.28 -1.99 -7.55
N LEU A 201 -0.19 -0.96 -6.85
CA LEU A 201 -0.33 -1.00 -5.40
C LEU A 201 -1.32 -2.09 -4.94
N SER A 202 -2.44 -2.24 -5.65
CA SER A 202 -3.43 -3.30 -5.41
C SER A 202 -2.83 -4.69 -5.63
N ALA A 203 -2.06 -4.86 -6.72
CA ALA A 203 -1.34 -6.11 -7.00
C ALA A 203 -0.29 -6.43 -5.92
N LEU A 204 0.45 -5.42 -5.45
CA LEU A 204 1.42 -5.59 -4.35
C LEU A 204 0.71 -5.98 -3.05
N CYS A 205 -0.47 -5.43 -2.76
CA CYS A 205 -1.27 -5.85 -1.61
C CYS A 205 -1.69 -7.32 -1.71
N LEU A 206 -2.16 -7.77 -2.87
CA LEU A 206 -2.49 -9.19 -3.08
C LEU A 206 -1.26 -10.07 -2.94
N LEU A 207 -0.16 -9.68 -3.60
CA LEU A 207 1.10 -10.42 -3.58
C LEU A 207 1.68 -10.56 -2.17
N TRP A 208 1.43 -9.59 -1.29
CA TRP A 208 1.89 -9.62 0.10
C TRP A 208 0.89 -10.30 1.03
N TYR A 209 -0.37 -9.86 1.04
CA TYR A 209 -1.33 -10.29 2.06
C TYR A 209 -1.94 -11.67 1.82
N VAL A 210 -2.05 -12.14 0.57
CA VAL A 210 -2.58 -13.48 0.29
C VAL A 210 -1.61 -14.57 0.74
N PRO A 211 -0.31 -14.53 0.39
CA PRO A 211 0.68 -15.45 0.97
C PRO A 211 0.82 -15.31 2.49
N LEU A 212 0.78 -14.08 3.01
CA LEU A 212 0.83 -13.85 4.45
C LEU A 212 -0.32 -14.57 5.16
N ALA A 213 -1.56 -14.42 4.69
CA ALA A 213 -2.73 -15.10 5.25
C ALA A 213 -2.59 -16.62 5.19
N TYR A 214 -1.98 -17.15 4.12
CA TYR A 214 -1.72 -18.58 3.98
C TYR A 214 -0.64 -19.08 4.93
N MET A 215 0.45 -18.35 5.08
CA MET A 215 1.65 -18.76 5.82
C MET A 215 1.60 -18.40 7.30
N LEU A 216 0.67 -17.55 7.74
CA LEU A 216 0.72 -16.91 9.05
C LEU A 216 0.80 -17.91 10.22
N GLY A 217 0.14 -19.07 10.10
CA GLY A 217 0.26 -20.13 11.09
C GLY A 217 1.67 -20.74 11.22
N ARG A 218 2.52 -20.62 10.17
CA ARG A 218 3.91 -21.13 10.16
C ARG A 218 4.94 -20.06 10.47
N VAL A 219 4.72 -18.85 10.00
CA VAL A 219 5.70 -17.74 10.10
C VAL A 219 5.36 -16.72 11.21
N ARG A 220 4.29 -16.97 11.97
CA ARG A 220 3.84 -16.12 13.07
C ARG A 220 5.00 -15.69 13.96
N HIS A 221 5.87 -16.63 14.39
CA HIS A 221 6.99 -16.35 15.28
C HIS A 221 8.02 -15.38 14.67
N ILE A 222 8.17 -15.34 13.34
CA ILE A 222 9.07 -14.40 12.65
C ILE A 222 8.49 -12.98 12.72
N PHE A 223 7.17 -12.86 12.41
CA PHE A 223 6.48 -11.56 12.45
C PHE A 223 6.22 -11.05 13.87
N GLU A 224 6.13 -11.96 14.86
CA GLU A 224 6.09 -11.62 16.29
C GLU A 224 7.48 -11.28 16.86
N SER A 225 8.55 -11.64 16.16
CA SER A 225 9.91 -11.32 16.57
C SER A 225 10.12 -9.80 16.59
N SER A 226 10.32 -9.27 17.79
CA SER A 226 10.61 -7.83 17.99
C SER A 226 11.83 -7.38 17.16
N ARG A 227 12.81 -8.27 16.94
CA ARG A 227 14.01 -7.96 16.15
C ARG A 227 13.68 -7.77 14.67
N PHE A 228 12.87 -8.66 14.07
CA PHE A 228 12.47 -8.56 12.67
C PHE A 228 11.63 -7.31 12.41
N GLN A 229 10.65 -7.04 13.28
CA GLN A 229 9.81 -5.86 13.17
C GLN A 229 10.62 -4.56 13.32
N LEU A 230 11.54 -4.49 14.27
CA LEU A 230 12.44 -3.35 14.44
C LEU A 230 13.36 -3.14 13.23
N TRP A 231 13.88 -4.23 12.66
CA TRP A 231 14.71 -4.15 11.46
C TRP A 231 13.91 -3.61 10.27
N LEU A 232 12.73 -4.20 10.00
CA LEU A 232 11.85 -3.77 8.92
C LEU A 232 11.46 -2.29 9.04
N GLN A 233 11.10 -1.87 10.25
CA GLN A 233 10.70 -0.48 10.50
C GLN A 233 11.87 0.49 10.36
N ARG A 234 13.05 0.15 10.86
CA ARG A 234 14.25 0.98 10.69
C ARG A 234 14.64 1.10 9.22
N PHE A 235 14.67 -0.02 8.49
CA PHE A 235 14.99 -0.04 7.07
C PHE A 235 14.02 0.82 6.27
N THR A 236 12.71 0.62 6.48
CA THR A 236 11.67 1.43 5.83
C THR A 236 11.76 2.91 6.22
N GLY A 237 12.02 3.20 7.51
CA GLY A 237 12.17 4.56 8.00
C GLY A 237 13.31 5.31 7.31
N PHE A 238 14.47 4.68 7.18
CA PHE A 238 15.61 5.27 6.46
C PHE A 238 15.29 5.55 4.98
N ILE A 239 14.67 4.59 4.29
CA ILE A 239 14.29 4.78 2.88
C ILE A 239 13.31 5.94 2.71
N PHE A 240 12.32 6.05 3.57
CA PHE A 240 11.33 7.13 3.49
C PHE A 240 11.94 8.51 3.78
N ILE A 241 12.85 8.61 4.76
CA ILE A 241 13.56 9.86 5.02
C ILE A 241 14.44 10.22 3.83
N ALA A 242 15.24 9.30 3.32
CA ALA A 242 16.13 9.54 2.18
C ALA A 242 15.33 9.99 0.94
N PHE A 243 14.21 9.33 0.66
CA PHE A 243 13.37 9.70 -0.48
C PHE A 243 12.65 11.03 -0.26
N GLY A 244 12.11 11.29 0.93
CA GLY A 244 11.50 12.57 1.26
C GLY A 244 12.48 13.74 1.13
N LEU A 245 13.74 13.56 1.58
CA LEU A 245 14.80 14.55 1.41
C LEU A 245 15.17 14.75 -0.06
N LYS A 246 15.33 13.65 -0.85
CA LYS A 246 15.55 13.74 -2.29
C LYS A 246 14.43 14.52 -2.97
N LEU A 247 13.19 14.27 -2.59
CA LEU A 247 12.01 14.92 -3.14
C LEU A 247 11.96 16.42 -2.78
N ALA A 248 12.27 16.76 -1.54
CA ALA A 248 12.32 18.15 -1.09
C ALA A 248 13.44 18.92 -1.80
N ALA A 249 14.59 18.27 -2.06
CA ALA A 249 15.72 18.87 -2.76
C ALA A 249 15.53 18.97 -4.29
N ALA A 250 14.65 18.15 -4.88
CA ALA A 250 14.36 18.20 -6.31
C ALA A 250 13.64 19.51 -6.63
N GLN A 251 14.32 20.44 -7.34
CA GLN A 251 13.71 21.68 -7.81
C GLN A 251 12.51 21.35 -8.71
N SER A 252 11.40 22.05 -8.50
CA SER A 252 10.26 22.05 -9.41
C SER A 252 10.68 22.81 -10.68
N ARG A 253 11.18 22.06 -11.68
CA ARG A 253 11.37 22.58 -13.04
C ARG A 253 10.07 22.55 -13.79
#